data_7141c4effed2a97d9e4e5f4d7d70ec2e
#
_entry.id   7141c4effed2a97d9e4e5f4d7d70ec2e
#
_cell.length_a   1.000
_cell.length_b   1.000
_cell.length_c   1.000
_cell.angle_alpha   90.00
_cell.angle_beta   90.00
_cell.angle_gamma   90.00
#
_symmetry.space_group_name_H-M   'P 1'
#
loop_
_entity.id
_entity.type
_entity.pdbx_description
1 polymer ?
#
loop_
_entity_poly.entity_id
_entity_poly.type
_entity_poly.pdbx_seq_one_letter_code
_entity_poly.pdbx_strand_id
1 'polypeptide(L)'
;MKKYVQITAGRGPVECARAVTLVARELLKDILWLTLADCEPHNSEPDCFMSMTFVSEQPLDQAVIERWQGTAVWRSTKNRFRPGHKRSNWFVGISFIDEVTLPRVDDSDIVYESCRSGGKGGQNVIKVETAVRAIHLPSGISVKCSDERSQLQNKHLARRRLMLKLQLHNRQLIAQSRQADWSRHDALSRGCTVKKFSGPL
;
A
#
# COMPACT_ATOMS: atom_id res chain seq x y z
N MET A 1 6.26 -11.65 6.23
CA MET A 1 5.45 -10.56 5.63
C MET A 1 5.70 -10.58 4.15
N LYS A 2 4.64 -10.54 3.36
CA LYS A 2 4.76 -10.45 1.90
C LYS A 2 5.35 -9.09 1.54
N LYS A 3 6.21 -9.06 0.53
CA LYS A 3 6.72 -7.81 -0.05
C LYS A 3 6.28 -7.69 -1.49
N TYR A 4 5.93 -6.49 -1.87
CA TYR A 4 5.63 -6.16 -3.25
C TYR A 4 6.80 -5.40 -3.86
N VAL A 5 7.12 -5.70 -5.11
CA VAL A 5 8.15 -5.01 -5.88
C VAL A 5 7.47 -4.34 -7.06
N GLN A 6 7.43 -3.03 -7.06
CA GLN A 6 6.84 -2.24 -8.12
C GLN A 6 7.93 -1.64 -9.01
N ILE A 7 7.78 -1.83 -10.32
CA ILE A 7 8.61 -1.17 -11.34
C ILE A 7 7.70 -0.23 -12.11
N THR A 8 8.07 1.04 -12.24
CA THR A 8 7.24 2.05 -12.87
C THR A 8 8.01 2.94 -13.83
N ALA A 9 7.35 3.32 -14.94
CA ALA A 9 7.80 4.35 -15.87
C ALA A 9 7.50 5.78 -15.37
N GLY A 10 6.72 5.93 -14.30
CA GLY A 10 6.14 7.21 -13.89
C GLY A 10 5.33 7.84 -15.01
N ARG A 11 5.55 9.12 -15.27
CA ARG A 11 4.97 9.85 -16.42
C ARG A 11 5.84 9.77 -17.67
N GLY A 12 6.64 8.71 -17.80
CA GLY A 12 7.57 8.54 -18.93
C GLY A 12 6.84 8.18 -20.22
N PRO A 13 7.50 8.41 -21.38
CA PRO A 13 6.98 8.00 -22.67
C PRO A 13 7.07 6.47 -22.86
N VAL A 14 6.55 5.98 -24.01
CA VAL A 14 6.50 4.54 -24.36
C VAL A 14 7.84 3.82 -24.21
N GLU A 15 8.95 4.49 -24.46
CA GLU A 15 10.28 3.91 -24.25
C GLU A 15 10.56 3.59 -22.78
N CYS A 16 10.07 4.41 -21.84
CA CYS A 16 10.13 4.09 -20.42
C CYS A 16 9.22 2.91 -20.09
N ALA A 17 8.02 2.84 -20.68
CA ALA A 17 7.12 1.71 -20.52
C ALA A 17 7.75 0.40 -21.05
N ARG A 18 8.48 0.45 -22.15
CA ARG A 18 9.26 -0.69 -22.64
C ARG A 18 10.41 -1.04 -21.69
N ALA A 19 11.10 -0.03 -21.15
CA ALA A 19 12.17 -0.23 -20.19
C ALA A 19 11.67 -0.90 -18.91
N VAL A 20 10.42 -0.65 -18.46
CA VAL A 20 9.79 -1.38 -17.34
C VAL A 20 9.80 -2.89 -17.62
N THR A 21 9.32 -3.33 -18.78
CA THR A 21 9.31 -4.74 -19.16
C THR A 21 10.71 -5.36 -19.17
N LEU A 22 11.68 -4.64 -19.72
CA LEU A 22 13.04 -5.14 -19.85
C LEU A 22 13.74 -5.24 -18.48
N VAL A 23 13.56 -4.22 -17.63
CA VAL A 23 14.09 -4.22 -16.25
C VAL A 23 13.40 -5.29 -15.40
N ALA A 24 12.09 -5.52 -15.59
CA ALA A 24 11.38 -6.60 -14.94
C ALA A 24 11.97 -7.97 -15.28
N ARG A 25 12.32 -8.21 -16.53
CA ARG A 25 13.01 -9.45 -16.94
C ARG A 25 14.35 -9.63 -16.24
N GLU A 26 15.13 -8.57 -16.09
CA GLU A 26 16.41 -8.63 -15.37
C GLU A 26 16.20 -8.85 -13.86
N LEU A 27 15.18 -8.22 -13.25
CA LEU A 27 14.81 -8.44 -11.86
C LEU A 27 14.43 -9.91 -11.59
N LEU A 28 13.64 -10.51 -12.49
CA LEU A 28 13.19 -11.90 -12.37
C LEU A 28 14.32 -12.92 -12.53
N LYS A 29 15.45 -12.56 -13.12
CA LYS A 29 16.67 -13.40 -13.13
C LYS A 29 17.38 -13.41 -11.77
N ASP A 30 17.38 -12.27 -11.09
CA ASP A 30 17.99 -12.14 -9.76
C ASP A 30 17.10 -12.70 -8.64
N ILE A 31 15.75 -12.62 -8.82
CA ILE A 31 14.76 -13.04 -7.82
C ILE A 31 13.74 -13.95 -8.50
N LEU A 32 14.05 -15.24 -8.55
CA LEU A 32 13.30 -16.24 -9.33
C LEU A 32 11.90 -16.56 -8.80
N TRP A 33 11.62 -16.24 -7.52
CA TRP A 33 10.34 -16.56 -6.85
C TRP A 33 9.34 -15.43 -6.83
N LEU A 34 9.62 -14.32 -7.55
CA LEU A 34 8.65 -13.26 -7.74
C LEU A 34 7.53 -13.72 -8.69
N THR A 35 6.30 -13.48 -8.30
CA THR A 35 5.12 -13.70 -9.14
C THR A 35 4.49 -12.37 -9.52
N LEU A 36 4.01 -12.24 -10.76
CA LEU A 36 3.32 -11.03 -11.21
C LEU A 36 1.98 -10.92 -10.48
N ALA A 37 1.78 -9.83 -9.76
CA ALA A 37 0.54 -9.54 -9.03
C ALA A 37 -0.38 -8.60 -9.82
N ASP A 38 0.18 -7.58 -10.47
CA ASP A 38 -0.58 -6.59 -11.23
C ASP A 38 0.30 -5.95 -12.30
N CYS A 39 -0.32 -5.48 -13.39
CA CYS A 39 0.36 -4.73 -14.43
C CYS A 39 -0.58 -3.73 -15.11
N GLU A 40 -0.04 -2.54 -15.37
CA GLU A 40 -0.72 -1.48 -16.11
C GLU A 40 -0.13 -1.39 -17.53
N PRO A 41 -0.85 -1.87 -18.57
CA PRO A 41 -0.35 -1.84 -19.94
C PRO A 41 -0.32 -0.42 -20.50
N HIS A 42 0.60 -0.18 -21.44
CA HIS A 42 0.58 1.05 -22.23
C HIS A 42 -0.53 0.98 -23.28
N ASN A 43 -1.26 2.08 -23.48
CA ASN A 43 -2.49 2.11 -24.29
C ASN A 43 -2.30 1.73 -25.77
N SER A 44 -1.12 1.89 -26.35
CA SER A 44 -0.91 1.76 -27.79
C SER A 44 0.13 0.72 -28.22
N GLU A 45 0.90 0.15 -27.27
CA GLU A 45 2.01 -0.74 -27.64
C GLU A 45 1.99 -2.03 -26.80
N PRO A 46 1.92 -3.20 -27.45
CA PRO A 46 2.07 -4.47 -26.77
C PRO A 46 3.47 -4.59 -26.12
N ASP A 47 3.59 -5.38 -25.09
CA ASP A 47 4.84 -5.56 -24.32
C ASP A 47 5.42 -4.28 -23.67
N CYS A 48 4.62 -3.22 -23.56
CA CYS A 48 4.98 -1.99 -22.87
C CYS A 48 4.05 -1.79 -21.70
N PHE A 49 4.60 -1.63 -20.49
CA PHE A 49 3.82 -1.46 -19.27
C PHE A 49 4.23 -0.18 -18.56
N MET A 50 3.24 0.62 -18.16
CA MET A 50 3.48 1.82 -17.34
C MET A 50 3.95 1.43 -15.95
N SER A 51 3.43 0.32 -15.44
CA SER A 51 3.83 -0.22 -14.16
C SER A 51 3.65 -1.75 -14.15
N MET A 52 4.54 -2.44 -13.41
CA MET A 52 4.44 -3.87 -13.13
C MET A 52 4.71 -4.08 -11.65
N THR A 53 3.82 -4.79 -10.98
CA THR A 53 3.93 -5.12 -9.56
C THR A 53 4.07 -6.61 -9.37
N PHE A 54 5.11 -7.03 -8.70
CA PHE A 54 5.40 -8.42 -8.35
C PHE A 54 5.20 -8.62 -6.86
N VAL A 55 4.84 -9.83 -6.45
CA VAL A 55 4.75 -10.23 -5.04
C VAL A 55 5.79 -11.30 -4.74
N SER A 56 6.45 -11.15 -3.60
CA SER A 56 7.31 -12.17 -3.00
C SER A 56 6.62 -12.73 -1.76
N GLU A 57 6.35 -14.04 -1.77
CA GLU A 57 5.86 -14.75 -0.59
C GLU A 57 6.99 -15.13 0.36
N GLN A 58 8.23 -15.17 -0.15
CA GLN A 58 9.42 -15.41 0.63
C GLN A 58 10.03 -14.10 1.12
N PRO A 59 10.67 -14.09 2.28
CA PRO A 59 11.39 -12.91 2.77
C PRO A 59 12.52 -12.56 1.78
N LEU A 60 12.60 -11.29 1.43
CA LEU A 60 13.68 -10.76 0.61
C LEU A 60 14.84 -10.31 1.49
N ASP A 61 16.05 -10.67 1.07
CA ASP A 61 17.27 -10.22 1.75
C ASP A 61 17.40 -8.69 1.61
N GLN A 62 17.79 -8.03 2.69
CA GLN A 62 17.99 -6.58 2.73
C GLN A 62 19.04 -6.13 1.70
N ALA A 63 20.09 -6.91 1.48
CA ALA A 63 21.10 -6.64 0.47
C ALA A 63 20.53 -6.65 -0.97
N VAL A 64 19.54 -7.50 -1.25
CA VAL A 64 18.85 -7.52 -2.54
C VAL A 64 17.97 -6.27 -2.70
N ILE A 65 17.26 -5.88 -1.64
CA ILE A 65 16.43 -4.67 -1.63
C ILE A 65 17.30 -3.45 -1.91
N GLU A 66 18.37 -3.25 -1.17
CA GLU A 66 19.28 -2.11 -1.33
C GLU A 66 19.92 -2.04 -2.73
N ARG A 67 20.21 -3.19 -3.33
CA ARG A 67 20.78 -3.29 -4.67
C ARG A 67 19.80 -2.91 -5.79
N TRP A 68 18.49 -3.05 -5.53
CA TRP A 68 17.46 -2.82 -6.55
C TRP A 68 16.58 -1.59 -6.28
N GLN A 69 16.40 -1.19 -5.03
CA GLN A 69 15.53 -0.06 -4.68
C GLN A 69 16.09 1.27 -5.19
N GLY A 70 15.30 1.98 -5.98
CA GLY A 70 15.67 3.28 -6.52
C GLY A 70 15.41 3.41 -8.01
N THR A 71 16.23 4.19 -8.71
CA THR A 71 16.07 4.42 -10.15
C THR A 71 17.02 3.54 -10.95
N ALA A 72 16.48 2.76 -11.89
CA ALA A 72 17.27 2.07 -12.90
C ALA A 72 17.25 2.83 -14.23
N VAL A 73 18.31 2.72 -15.02
CA VAL A 73 18.40 3.29 -16.35
C VAL A 73 18.58 2.19 -17.40
N TRP A 74 17.75 2.23 -18.42
CA TRP A 74 17.93 1.44 -19.63
C TRP A 74 18.53 2.33 -20.72
N ARG A 75 19.75 2.02 -21.15
CA ARG A 75 20.39 2.69 -22.28
C ARG A 75 20.05 1.95 -23.57
N SER A 76 19.23 2.60 -24.41
CA SER A 76 18.85 2.00 -25.68
C SER A 76 19.99 2.05 -26.69
N THR A 77 20.33 0.90 -27.28
CA THR A 77 21.23 0.80 -28.42
C THR A 77 20.49 1.00 -29.73
N LYS A 78 19.21 0.63 -29.77
CA LYS A 78 18.30 0.84 -30.91
C LYS A 78 16.91 1.17 -30.37
N ASN A 79 16.32 2.27 -30.82
CA ASN A 79 14.97 2.71 -30.43
C ASN A 79 14.01 2.49 -31.61
N ARG A 80 13.07 1.52 -31.45
CA ARG A 80 12.06 1.22 -32.48
C ARG A 80 10.92 2.22 -32.50
N PHE A 81 10.63 2.91 -31.38
CA PHE A 81 9.51 3.82 -31.26
C PHE A 81 9.82 5.17 -31.90
N ARG A 82 11.05 5.64 -31.79
CA ARG A 82 11.53 6.91 -32.37
C ARG A 82 12.92 6.75 -32.97
N PRO A 83 13.01 6.22 -34.21
CA PRO A 83 14.28 6.08 -34.88
C PRO A 83 15.02 7.44 -35.03
N GLY A 84 16.29 7.48 -34.72
CA GLY A 84 17.12 8.71 -34.82
C GLY A 84 16.96 9.69 -33.64
N HIS A 85 16.18 9.35 -32.60
CA HIS A 85 16.05 10.22 -31.45
C HIS A 85 17.36 10.27 -30.64
N LYS A 86 17.79 11.49 -30.28
CA LYS A 86 19.07 11.72 -29.58
C LYS A 86 19.14 11.15 -28.17
N ARG A 87 17.99 11.01 -27.48
CA ARG A 87 17.93 10.49 -26.13
C ARG A 87 18.03 8.96 -26.14
N SER A 88 19.02 8.43 -25.42
CA SER A 88 19.27 6.99 -25.29
C SER A 88 18.96 6.44 -23.90
N ASN A 89 18.85 7.28 -22.87
CA ASN A 89 18.66 6.86 -21.48
C ASN A 89 17.20 6.98 -21.05
N TRP A 90 16.63 5.85 -20.57
CA TRP A 90 15.24 5.72 -20.16
C TRP A 90 15.21 5.24 -18.71
N PHE A 91 14.55 6.01 -17.85
CA PHE A 91 14.57 5.79 -16.41
C PHE A 91 13.29 5.12 -15.98
N VAL A 92 13.43 4.18 -15.04
CA VAL A 92 12.34 3.48 -14.37
C VAL A 92 12.59 3.46 -12.87
N GLY A 93 11.53 3.60 -12.08
CA GLY A 93 11.59 3.51 -10.61
C GLY A 93 11.36 2.08 -10.16
N ILE A 94 12.09 1.62 -9.16
CA ILE A 94 11.91 0.32 -8.51
C ILE A 94 11.70 0.58 -7.02
N SER A 95 10.56 0.11 -6.49
CA SER A 95 10.18 0.30 -5.10
C SER A 95 9.80 -1.03 -4.46
N PHE A 96 10.29 -1.26 -3.25
CA PHE A 96 9.87 -2.38 -2.41
C PHE A 96 8.86 -1.87 -1.39
N ILE A 97 7.73 -2.54 -1.30
CA ILE A 97 6.56 -2.12 -0.53
C ILE A 97 6.17 -3.27 0.39
N ASP A 98 6.02 -2.99 1.67
CA ASP A 98 5.51 -3.97 2.61
C ASP A 98 3.99 -4.12 2.46
N GLU A 99 3.50 -5.34 2.69
CA GLU A 99 2.08 -5.61 2.72
C GLU A 99 1.38 -4.78 3.80
N VAL A 100 0.32 -4.07 3.42
CA VAL A 100 -0.50 -3.35 4.40
C VAL A 100 -1.35 -4.37 5.16
N THR A 101 -0.95 -4.66 6.38
CA THR A 101 -1.72 -5.53 7.27
C THR A 101 -2.91 -4.75 7.81
N LEU A 102 -4.10 -5.11 7.35
CA LEU A 102 -5.33 -4.57 7.91
C LEU A 102 -5.68 -5.32 9.19
N PRO A 103 -6.02 -4.63 10.31
CA PRO A 103 -6.48 -5.29 11.52
C PRO A 103 -7.76 -6.08 11.21
N ARG A 104 -7.71 -7.38 11.48
CA ARG A 104 -8.90 -8.23 11.45
C ARG A 104 -9.85 -7.80 12.54
N VAL A 105 -11.13 -7.93 12.30
CA VAL A 105 -12.16 -7.54 13.27
C VAL A 105 -12.85 -8.81 13.73
N ASP A 106 -12.27 -9.47 14.73
CA ASP A 106 -12.87 -10.61 15.39
C ASP A 106 -13.56 -10.15 16.68
N ASP A 107 -14.70 -10.73 17.00
CA ASP A 107 -15.45 -10.39 18.22
C ASP A 107 -14.67 -10.72 19.50
N SER A 108 -13.76 -11.67 19.45
CA SER A 108 -12.84 -12.04 20.54
C SER A 108 -11.86 -10.92 20.90
N ASP A 109 -11.57 -10.02 19.94
CA ASP A 109 -10.62 -8.91 20.11
C ASP A 109 -11.30 -7.66 20.68
N ILE A 110 -12.61 -7.72 20.96
CA ILE A 110 -13.37 -6.59 21.48
C ILE A 110 -13.58 -6.76 22.99
N VAL A 111 -13.02 -5.84 23.76
CA VAL A 111 -13.23 -5.74 25.20
C VAL A 111 -14.29 -4.68 25.50
N TYR A 112 -15.17 -5.00 26.44
CA TYR A 112 -16.23 -4.09 26.88
C TYR A 112 -16.01 -3.68 28.35
N GLU A 113 -16.01 -2.38 28.60
CA GLU A 113 -15.90 -1.79 29.92
C GLU A 113 -17.19 -1.04 30.24
N SER A 114 -17.77 -1.30 31.41
CA SER A 114 -18.84 -0.47 31.94
C SER A 114 -18.26 0.85 32.45
N CYS A 115 -18.95 1.93 32.21
CA CYS A 115 -18.51 3.26 32.65
C CYS A 115 -19.73 4.14 32.97
N ARG A 116 -19.47 5.21 33.69
CA ARG A 116 -20.50 6.21 33.99
C ARG A 116 -20.75 7.07 32.75
N SER A 117 -22.02 7.39 32.51
CA SER A 117 -22.40 8.36 31.51
C SER A 117 -21.89 9.74 31.92
N GLY A 118 -21.30 10.48 30.96
CA GLY A 118 -20.93 11.89 31.16
C GLY A 118 -22.11 12.79 30.76
N GLY A 119 -22.36 13.86 31.52
CA GLY A 119 -23.37 14.84 31.18
C GLY A 119 -23.63 15.82 32.33
N LYS A 120 -24.47 16.85 32.14
CA LYS A 120 -24.94 17.76 33.20
C LYS A 120 -25.67 16.91 34.23
N GLY A 121 -25.13 16.84 35.44
CA GLY A 121 -25.50 15.91 36.49
C GLY A 121 -27.00 15.82 36.82
N GLY A 122 -27.43 14.63 37.23
CA GLY A 122 -28.68 14.28 37.83
C GLY A 122 -28.49 13.11 38.79
N GLN A 123 -29.44 12.83 39.70
CA GLN A 123 -29.28 11.83 40.77
C GLN A 123 -28.88 10.43 40.27
N ASN A 124 -29.25 10.04 39.04
CA ASN A 124 -28.92 8.74 38.45
C ASN A 124 -27.61 8.72 37.62
N VAL A 125 -27.15 9.85 37.11
CA VAL A 125 -25.96 9.93 36.23
C VAL A 125 -24.67 9.54 36.97
N ILE A 126 -24.61 9.83 38.28
CA ILE A 126 -23.43 9.57 39.12
C ILE A 126 -23.46 8.15 39.72
N LYS A 127 -24.66 7.54 39.84
CA LYS A 127 -24.86 6.26 40.56
C LYS A 127 -24.88 5.04 39.64
N VAL A 128 -25.26 5.18 38.38
CA VAL A 128 -25.53 4.03 37.50
C VAL A 128 -24.48 3.96 36.37
N GLU A 129 -23.84 2.81 36.20
CA GLU A 129 -22.84 2.55 35.14
C GLU A 129 -23.51 1.86 33.94
N THR A 130 -24.43 2.57 33.27
CA THR A 130 -25.13 2.05 32.08
C THR A 130 -24.35 2.31 30.76
N ALA A 131 -23.41 3.25 30.77
CA ALA A 131 -22.57 3.49 29.60
C ALA A 131 -21.56 2.36 29.38
N VAL A 132 -21.29 2.04 28.12
CA VAL A 132 -20.37 0.99 27.74
C VAL A 132 -19.31 1.57 26.79
N ARG A 133 -18.07 1.26 27.08
CA ARG A 133 -16.93 1.49 26.20
C ARG A 133 -16.52 0.16 25.56
N ALA A 134 -16.52 0.10 24.24
CA ALA A 134 -15.99 -1.02 23.47
C ALA A 134 -14.62 -0.63 22.93
N ILE A 135 -13.64 -1.52 23.08
CA ILE A 135 -12.24 -1.33 22.69
C ILE A 135 -11.84 -2.51 21.83
N HIS A 136 -11.31 -2.24 20.64
CA HIS A 136 -10.68 -3.25 19.80
C HIS A 136 -9.19 -3.29 20.10
N LEU A 137 -8.73 -4.37 20.73
CA LEU A 137 -7.36 -4.50 21.26
C LEU A 137 -6.27 -4.32 20.19
N PRO A 138 -6.33 -4.97 19.00
CA PRO A 138 -5.25 -4.87 18.02
C PRO A 138 -5.05 -3.48 17.43
N SER A 139 -6.13 -2.68 17.29
CA SER A 139 -6.05 -1.33 16.72
C SER A 139 -6.05 -0.21 17.77
N GLY A 140 -6.36 -0.51 19.04
CA GLY A 140 -6.54 0.49 20.09
C GLY A 140 -7.76 1.42 19.89
N ILE A 141 -8.57 1.18 18.85
CA ILE A 141 -9.74 2.01 18.57
C ILE A 141 -10.81 1.73 19.58
N SER A 142 -11.38 2.78 20.16
CA SER A 142 -12.46 2.64 21.14
C SER A 142 -13.64 3.56 20.83
N VAL A 143 -14.83 3.15 21.31
CA VAL A 143 -16.09 3.88 21.22
C VAL A 143 -16.80 3.78 22.55
N LYS A 144 -17.33 4.90 23.05
CA LYS A 144 -18.19 4.96 24.22
C LYS A 144 -19.63 5.23 23.77
N CYS A 145 -20.57 4.48 24.32
CA CYS A 145 -22.02 4.67 24.12
C CYS A 145 -22.74 4.80 25.48
N SER A 146 -23.58 5.83 25.55
CA SER A 146 -24.41 6.12 26.76
C SER A 146 -25.82 6.63 26.37
N ASP A 147 -26.28 6.25 25.18
CA ASP A 147 -27.47 6.82 24.56
C ASP A 147 -28.77 6.21 25.16
N GLU A 148 -28.68 4.94 25.58
CA GLU A 148 -29.81 4.18 26.05
C GLU A 148 -29.78 4.01 27.58
N ARG A 149 -30.94 3.71 28.17
CA ARG A 149 -31.06 3.42 29.61
C ARG A 149 -30.52 2.02 29.96
N SER A 150 -30.54 1.10 29.01
CA SER A 150 -30.10 -0.28 29.21
C SER A 150 -28.63 -0.42 28.84
N GLN A 151 -27.82 -0.98 29.76
CA GLN A 151 -26.41 -1.32 29.51
C GLN A 151 -26.24 -2.29 28.34
N LEU A 152 -27.19 -3.27 28.21
CA LEU A 152 -27.14 -4.23 27.10
C LEU A 152 -27.36 -3.54 25.75
N GLN A 153 -28.31 -2.59 25.67
CA GLN A 153 -28.53 -1.81 24.46
C GLN A 153 -27.32 -0.94 24.11
N ASN A 154 -26.74 -0.29 25.13
CA ASN A 154 -25.48 0.48 24.93
C ASN A 154 -24.32 -0.41 24.46
N LYS A 155 -24.23 -1.66 24.94
CA LYS A 155 -23.21 -2.63 24.47
C LYS A 155 -23.40 -2.95 22.98
N HIS A 156 -24.62 -3.21 22.53
CA HIS A 156 -24.92 -3.47 21.12
C HIS A 156 -24.62 -2.26 20.23
N LEU A 157 -25.00 -1.06 20.70
CA LEU A 157 -24.70 0.18 19.97
C LEU A 157 -23.20 0.46 19.90
N ALA A 158 -22.47 0.25 21.02
CA ALA A 158 -21.02 0.43 21.05
C ALA A 158 -20.32 -0.51 20.06
N ARG A 159 -20.73 -1.79 20.01
CA ARG A 159 -20.22 -2.76 19.04
C ARG A 159 -20.47 -2.29 17.60
N ARG A 160 -21.71 -1.91 17.26
CA ARG A 160 -22.06 -1.43 15.91
C ARG A 160 -21.22 -0.22 15.51
N ARG A 161 -21.06 0.77 16.40
CA ARG A 161 -20.27 1.98 16.15
C ARG A 161 -18.77 1.68 16.05
N LEU A 162 -18.26 0.75 16.85
CA LEU A 162 -16.88 0.31 16.79
C LEU A 162 -16.59 -0.36 15.45
N MET A 163 -17.45 -1.26 14.98
CA MET A 163 -17.31 -1.92 13.66
C MET A 163 -17.28 -0.90 12.52
N LEU A 164 -18.17 0.08 12.55
CA LEU A 164 -18.17 1.15 11.54
C LEU A 164 -16.88 1.97 11.58
N LYS A 165 -16.38 2.31 12.76
CA LYS A 165 -15.14 3.08 12.93
C LYS A 165 -13.92 2.29 12.46
N LEU A 166 -13.87 0.98 12.70
CA LEU A 166 -12.82 0.09 12.19
C LEU A 166 -12.85 -0.03 10.67
N GLN A 167 -14.03 -0.14 10.07
CA GLN A 167 -14.16 -0.13 8.61
C GLN A 167 -13.66 1.17 7.98
N LEU A 168 -13.99 2.30 8.58
CA LEU A 168 -13.51 3.61 8.12
C LEU A 168 -11.98 3.73 8.26
N HIS A 169 -11.43 3.26 9.37
CA HIS A 169 -9.98 3.23 9.60
C HIS A 169 -9.26 2.37 8.55
N ASN A 170 -9.76 1.16 8.28
CA ASN A 170 -9.19 0.28 7.26
C ASN A 170 -9.25 0.92 5.86
N ARG A 171 -10.36 1.60 5.51
CA ARG A 171 -10.45 2.36 4.25
C ARG A 171 -9.42 3.50 4.18
N GLN A 172 -9.17 4.20 5.29
CA GLN A 172 -8.15 5.25 5.35
C GLN A 172 -6.73 4.69 5.16
N LEU A 173 -6.41 3.54 5.79
CA LEU A 173 -5.11 2.87 5.59
C LEU A 173 -4.88 2.47 4.13
N ILE A 174 -5.91 1.90 3.48
CA ILE A 174 -5.85 1.55 2.05
C ILE A 174 -5.67 2.81 1.18
N ALA A 175 -6.40 3.88 1.48
CA ALA A 175 -6.29 5.14 0.72
C ALA A 175 -4.90 5.77 0.88
N GLN A 176 -4.35 5.78 2.09
CA GLN A 176 -2.99 6.27 2.38
C GLN A 176 -1.92 5.44 1.64
N SER A 177 -2.06 4.11 1.62
CA SER A 177 -1.18 3.23 0.86
C SER A 177 -1.21 3.57 -0.64
N ARG A 178 -2.41 3.69 -1.23
CA ARG A 178 -2.57 4.07 -2.64
C ARG A 178 -1.96 5.45 -2.94
N GLN A 179 -2.11 6.41 -2.05
CA GLN A 179 -1.52 7.74 -2.22
C GLN A 179 0.01 7.71 -2.11
N ALA A 180 0.56 6.90 -1.22
CA ALA A 180 2.00 6.68 -1.13
C ALA A 180 2.56 6.00 -2.39
N ASP A 181 1.81 5.05 -2.98
CA ASP A 181 2.16 4.43 -4.25
C ASP A 181 2.20 5.46 -5.38
N TRP A 182 1.17 6.31 -5.47
CA TRP A 182 1.08 7.38 -6.45
C TRP A 182 2.24 8.38 -6.33
N SER A 183 2.59 8.77 -5.11
CA SER A 183 3.71 9.67 -4.86
C SER A 183 5.05 9.07 -5.30
N ARG A 184 5.23 7.76 -5.17
CA ARG A 184 6.43 7.05 -5.65
C ARG A 184 6.57 7.07 -7.17
N HIS A 185 5.44 7.04 -7.91
CA HIS A 185 5.46 7.22 -9.37
C HIS A 185 6.01 8.59 -9.78
N ASP A 186 5.71 9.65 -9.02
CA ASP A 186 6.17 11.01 -9.31
C ASP A 186 7.59 11.30 -8.80
N ALA A 187 8.07 10.56 -7.79
CA ALA A 187 9.37 10.76 -7.14
C ALA A 187 10.58 10.19 -7.90
N LEU A 188 10.44 9.90 -9.20
CA LEU A 188 11.47 9.30 -10.02
C LEU A 188 12.69 10.23 -10.17
N SER A 189 13.72 10.02 -9.34
CA SER A 189 14.96 10.81 -9.36
C SER A 189 15.88 10.37 -10.47
N ARG A 190 16.16 11.27 -11.42
CA ARG A 190 17.05 10.99 -12.57
C ARG A 190 18.54 11.06 -12.23
N GLY A 191 18.90 11.56 -11.05
CA GLY A 191 20.30 11.84 -10.67
C GLY A 191 21.06 10.66 -10.10
N CYS A 192 20.41 9.77 -9.34
CA CYS A 192 21.05 8.64 -8.67
C CYS A 192 20.50 7.32 -9.21
N THR A 193 21.22 6.68 -10.14
CA THR A 193 20.80 5.38 -10.67
C THR A 193 21.50 4.24 -9.95
N VAL A 194 20.73 3.30 -9.41
CA VAL A 194 21.22 2.10 -8.71
C VAL A 194 21.63 1.00 -9.68
N LYS A 195 20.98 0.92 -10.84
CA LYS A 195 21.24 -0.09 -11.88
C LYS A 195 21.31 0.55 -13.27
N LYS A 196 22.23 0.03 -14.10
CA LYS A 196 22.40 0.46 -15.48
C LYS A 196 22.35 -0.77 -16.39
N PHE A 197 21.46 -0.75 -17.34
CA PHE A 197 21.30 -1.79 -18.35
C PHE A 197 21.46 -1.20 -19.74
N SER A 198 21.77 -2.04 -20.72
CA SER A 198 21.86 -1.62 -22.12
C SER A 198 21.31 -2.70 -23.05
N GLY A 199 20.63 -2.27 -24.11
CA GLY A 199 20.05 -3.17 -25.11
C GLY A 199 19.06 -2.45 -26.02
N PRO A 200 18.50 -3.16 -27.01
CA PRO A 200 17.44 -2.60 -27.85
C PRO A 200 16.14 -2.41 -27.05
N LEU A 201 15.32 -1.44 -27.47
CA LEU A 201 13.98 -1.22 -26.98
C LEU A 201 12.93 -1.94 -27.83
#